data_6664100142b63d4844f12f2283de1b88
#
_entry.id   6664100142b63d4844f12f2283de1b88
#
_cell.length_a   1.000
_cell.length_b   1.000
_cell.length_c   1.000
_cell.angle_alpha   90.00
_cell.angle_beta   90.00
_cell.angle_gamma   90.00
#
_symmetry.space_group_name_H-M   'P 1'
#
loop_
_entity.id
_entity.type
_entity.pdbx_description
1 polymer ?
#
loop_
_entity_poly.entity_id
_entity_poly.type
_entity_poly.pdbx_seq_one_letter_code
_entity_poly.pdbx_strand_id
1 'polypeptide(L)'
;MTMQVGQPPRREQQAPLASQPALIAAVVAGVLLWTLTTLVTGRREAWDASAYWTVTYPAGILVSAVLGYLAPVSAWRWGAALMLAQAVTMAVLARDFSLLPLGLILFAVLALPPMLAATFGARLARRRGDRVS
;
A
#
# COMPACT_ATOMS: atom_id res chain seq x y z
N MET A 1 52.41 13.92 14.54
CA MET A 1 51.08 14.50 14.73
C MET A 1 50.23 14.12 13.51
N THR A 2 49.49 13.03 13.61
CA THR A 2 48.51 12.63 12.61
C THR A 2 47.22 13.37 12.90
N MET A 3 46.88 14.36 12.06
CA MET A 3 45.54 14.94 12.07
C MET A 3 44.56 13.85 11.64
N GLN A 4 43.77 13.32 12.57
CA GLN A 4 42.57 12.59 12.23
C GLN A 4 41.62 13.61 11.62
N VAL A 5 41.54 13.61 10.28
CA VAL A 5 40.46 14.28 9.58
C VAL A 5 39.21 13.58 10.02
N GLY A 6 38.38 14.27 10.81
CA GLY A 6 37.12 13.75 11.31
C GLY A 6 36.30 13.22 10.14
N GLN A 7 36.10 11.92 10.11
CA GLN A 7 35.12 11.32 9.19
C GLN A 7 33.80 12.01 9.46
N PRO A 8 33.11 12.51 8.42
CA PRO A 8 31.76 13.02 8.61
C PRO A 8 30.92 11.90 9.22
N PRO A 9 30.03 12.22 10.16
CA PRO A 9 29.17 11.21 10.74
C PRO A 9 28.48 10.46 9.60
N ARG A 10 28.67 9.15 9.58
CA ARG A 10 27.92 8.30 8.66
C ARG A 10 26.46 8.63 8.90
N ARG A 11 25.84 9.33 7.96
CA ARG A 11 24.40 9.41 7.94
C ARG A 11 23.94 7.96 7.89
N GLU A 12 23.49 7.49 9.02
CA GLU A 12 22.89 6.18 9.12
C GLU A 12 21.87 6.08 7.99
N GLN A 13 22.12 5.15 7.10
CA GLN A 13 21.21 4.87 5.99
C GLN A 13 19.95 4.22 6.56
N GLN A 14 19.15 5.02 7.27
CA GLN A 14 17.89 4.57 7.88
C GLN A 14 16.78 4.35 6.84
N ALA A 15 17.01 4.70 5.58
CA ALA A 15 15.99 4.66 4.54
C ALA A 15 15.53 3.25 4.08
N PRO A 16 16.36 2.17 4.01
CA PRO A 16 15.90 0.88 3.48
C PRO A 16 14.99 0.09 4.42
N LEU A 17 15.14 0.24 5.75
CA LEU A 17 14.43 -0.58 6.74
C LEU A 17 12.98 -0.13 6.94
N ALA A 18 12.66 1.17 6.80
CA ALA A 18 11.30 1.69 6.95
C ALA A 18 10.38 1.32 5.78
N SER A 19 10.91 1.04 4.58
CA SER A 19 10.13 0.68 3.40
C SER A 19 9.71 -0.79 3.38
N GLN A 20 10.51 -1.70 3.91
CA GLN A 20 10.18 -3.14 3.94
C GLN A 20 8.98 -3.46 4.84
N PRO A 21 8.90 -2.99 6.10
CA PRO A 21 7.70 -3.19 6.93
C PRO A 21 6.44 -2.60 6.31
N ALA A 22 6.53 -1.43 5.67
CA ALA A 22 5.40 -0.80 5.01
C ALA A 22 4.94 -1.62 3.78
N LEU A 23 5.87 -2.15 3.00
CA LEU A 23 5.54 -3.03 1.88
C LEU A 23 4.83 -4.30 2.35
N ILE A 24 5.36 -4.96 3.36
CA ILE A 24 4.77 -6.16 3.96
C ILE A 24 3.37 -5.84 4.48
N ALA A 25 3.19 -4.73 5.20
CA ALA A 25 1.90 -4.31 5.72
C ALA A 25 0.89 -4.04 4.58
N ALA A 26 1.31 -3.38 3.48
CA ALA A 26 0.46 -3.13 2.32
C ALA A 26 0.02 -4.43 1.65
N VAL A 27 0.94 -5.36 1.43
CA VAL A 27 0.64 -6.67 0.82
C VAL A 27 -0.28 -7.49 1.71
N VAL A 28 0.02 -7.60 3.00
CA VAL A 28 -0.82 -8.33 3.97
C VAL A 28 -2.22 -7.72 4.04
N ALA A 29 -2.32 -6.39 4.11
CA ALA A 29 -3.62 -5.71 4.11
C ALA A 29 -4.41 -6.00 2.83
N GLY A 30 -3.79 -5.95 1.66
CA GLY A 30 -4.44 -6.28 0.39
C GLY A 30 -4.98 -7.71 0.35
N VAL A 31 -4.17 -8.69 0.76
CA VAL A 31 -4.58 -10.09 0.82
C VAL A 31 -5.73 -10.29 1.81
N LEU A 32 -5.63 -9.72 3.01
CA LEU A 32 -6.66 -9.85 4.05
C LEU A 32 -7.97 -9.20 3.64
N LEU A 33 -7.93 -7.98 3.09
CA LEU A 33 -9.13 -7.27 2.66
C LEU A 33 -9.89 -8.05 1.59
N TRP A 34 -9.19 -8.57 0.60
CA TRP A 34 -9.82 -9.40 -0.44
C TRP A 34 -10.39 -10.70 0.14
N THR A 35 -9.57 -11.44 0.86
CA THR A 35 -9.94 -12.75 1.40
C THR A 35 -11.12 -12.65 2.38
N LEU A 36 -11.08 -11.68 3.30
CA LEU A 36 -12.17 -11.46 4.25
C LEU A 36 -13.47 -11.09 3.54
N THR A 37 -13.40 -10.25 2.50
CA THR A 37 -14.60 -9.87 1.75
C THR A 37 -15.22 -11.09 1.06
N THR A 38 -14.41 -11.92 0.41
CA THR A 38 -14.90 -13.14 -0.24
C THR A 38 -15.48 -14.15 0.75
N LEU A 39 -14.85 -14.31 1.91
CA LEU A 39 -15.33 -15.23 2.96
C LEU A 39 -16.64 -14.75 3.60
N VAL A 40 -16.75 -13.46 3.90
CA VAL A 40 -17.92 -12.89 4.56
C VAL A 40 -19.12 -12.82 3.61
N THR A 41 -18.88 -12.48 2.35
CA THR A 41 -19.96 -12.28 1.37
C THR A 41 -20.32 -13.56 0.61
N GLY A 42 -19.48 -14.59 0.64
CA GLY A 42 -19.64 -15.82 -0.13
C GLY A 42 -19.52 -15.62 -1.65
N ARG A 43 -19.07 -14.44 -2.10
CA ARG A 43 -18.86 -14.13 -3.52
C ARG A 43 -17.50 -14.62 -3.98
N ARG A 44 -17.42 -15.17 -5.19
CA ARG A 44 -16.17 -15.61 -5.80
C ARG A 44 -15.21 -14.44 -6.01
N GLU A 45 -15.75 -13.31 -6.43
CA GLU A 45 -15.02 -12.08 -6.68
C GLU A 45 -15.50 -11.03 -5.68
N ALA A 46 -14.56 -10.47 -4.92
CA ALA A 46 -14.90 -9.53 -3.86
C ALA A 46 -15.63 -8.28 -4.40
N TRP A 47 -15.25 -7.80 -5.58
CA TRP A 47 -15.89 -6.62 -6.20
C TRP A 47 -17.36 -6.81 -6.61
N ASP A 48 -17.84 -8.06 -6.74
CA ASP A 48 -19.25 -8.34 -7.00
C ASP A 48 -20.13 -8.10 -5.76
N ALA A 49 -19.49 -7.98 -4.60
CA ALA A 49 -20.19 -7.69 -3.37
C ALA A 49 -20.28 -6.17 -3.16
N SER A 50 -21.49 -5.69 -2.78
CA SER A 50 -21.64 -4.28 -2.39
C SER A 50 -20.72 -3.89 -1.23
N ALA A 51 -20.42 -4.84 -0.33
CA ALA A 51 -19.49 -4.65 0.78
C ALA A 51 -18.07 -4.30 0.33
N TYR A 52 -17.63 -4.76 -0.84
CA TYR A 52 -16.32 -4.37 -1.37
C TYR A 52 -16.25 -2.85 -1.57
N TRP A 53 -17.23 -2.28 -2.21
CA TRP A 53 -17.27 -0.86 -2.55
C TRP A 53 -17.57 0.05 -1.36
N THR A 54 -18.32 -0.44 -0.38
CA THR A 54 -18.74 0.36 0.79
C THR A 54 -17.82 0.22 1.99
N VAL A 55 -17.09 -0.87 2.10
CA VAL A 55 -16.23 -1.17 3.27
C VAL A 55 -14.79 -1.47 2.84
N THR A 56 -14.59 -2.49 2.02
CA THR A 56 -13.26 -3.03 1.72
C THR A 56 -12.40 -2.03 0.95
N TYR A 57 -12.92 -1.45 -0.10
CA TYR A 57 -12.19 -0.49 -0.91
C TYR A 57 -11.88 0.82 -0.17
N PRO A 58 -12.84 1.44 0.54
CA PRO A 58 -12.54 2.57 1.42
C PRO A 58 -11.53 2.25 2.53
N ALA A 59 -11.60 1.05 3.11
CA ALA A 59 -10.61 0.59 4.08
C ALA A 59 -9.21 0.50 3.47
N GLY A 60 -9.10 -0.01 2.25
CA GLY A 60 -7.83 -0.05 1.50
C GLY A 60 -7.25 1.35 1.24
N ILE A 61 -8.10 2.31 0.90
CA ILE A 61 -7.70 3.71 0.74
C ILE A 61 -7.18 4.28 2.06
N LEU A 62 -7.88 4.03 3.16
CA LEU A 62 -7.48 4.48 4.49
C LEU A 62 -6.14 3.86 4.94
N VAL A 63 -5.98 2.55 4.77
CA VAL A 63 -4.73 1.85 5.07
C VAL A 63 -3.57 2.44 4.26
N SER A 64 -3.78 2.72 2.99
CA SER A 64 -2.78 3.34 2.12
C SER A 64 -2.39 4.74 2.61
N ALA A 65 -3.36 5.55 3.06
CA ALA A 65 -3.09 6.87 3.64
C ALA A 65 -2.27 6.77 4.93
N VAL A 66 -2.60 5.84 5.81
CA VAL A 66 -1.86 5.58 7.05
C VAL A 66 -0.43 5.13 6.77
N LEU A 67 -0.25 4.19 5.84
CA LEU A 67 1.08 3.73 5.44
C LEU A 67 1.91 4.87 4.81
N GLY A 68 1.28 5.71 4.00
CA GLY A 68 1.92 6.88 3.43
C GLY A 68 2.36 7.89 4.51
N TYR A 69 1.56 8.04 5.57
CA TYR A 69 1.91 8.88 6.70
C TYR A 69 3.09 8.30 7.51
N LEU A 70 3.09 7.00 7.77
CA LEU A 70 4.13 6.31 8.55
C LEU A 70 5.42 6.11 7.76
N ALA A 71 5.34 5.91 6.45
CA ALA A 71 6.48 5.70 5.56
C ALA A 71 6.37 6.63 4.34
N PRO A 72 6.73 7.90 4.49
CA PRO A 72 6.44 8.93 3.48
C PRO A 72 7.31 8.89 2.23
N VAL A 73 8.38 8.10 2.22
CA VAL A 73 9.29 7.98 1.07
C VAL A 73 8.65 7.11 0.00
N SER A 74 8.43 7.67 -1.18
CA SER A 74 7.78 6.98 -2.32
C SER A 74 6.43 6.35 -1.93
N ALA A 75 5.61 7.10 -1.21
CA ALA A 75 4.39 6.62 -0.55
C ALA A 75 3.34 6.03 -1.50
N TRP A 76 3.29 6.46 -2.77
CA TRP A 76 2.40 5.90 -3.78
C TRP A 76 2.54 4.38 -3.92
N ARG A 77 3.73 3.84 -3.61
CA ARG A 77 4.02 2.41 -3.69
C ARG A 77 3.14 1.57 -2.76
N TRP A 78 2.71 2.11 -1.63
CA TRP A 78 1.89 1.38 -0.66
C TRP A 78 0.50 1.12 -1.20
N GLY A 79 -0.12 2.13 -1.81
CA GLY A 79 -1.41 1.96 -2.50
C GLY A 79 -1.31 1.00 -3.68
N ALA A 80 -0.27 1.12 -4.50
CA ALA A 80 -0.02 0.22 -5.62
C ALA A 80 0.20 -1.23 -5.16
N ALA A 81 1.02 -1.44 -4.11
CA ALA A 81 1.29 -2.77 -3.55
C ALA A 81 0.04 -3.41 -2.96
N LEU A 82 -0.79 -2.66 -2.24
CA LEU A 82 -2.04 -3.14 -1.68
C LEU A 82 -2.99 -3.62 -2.79
N MET A 83 -3.16 -2.83 -3.84
CA MET A 83 -4.05 -3.18 -4.95
C MET A 83 -3.50 -4.33 -5.79
N LEU A 84 -2.18 -4.38 -6.02
CA LEU A 84 -1.55 -5.51 -6.69
C LEU A 84 -1.71 -6.81 -5.89
N ALA A 85 -1.59 -6.75 -4.57
CA ALA A 85 -1.84 -7.90 -3.69
C ALA A 85 -3.29 -8.40 -3.81
N GLN A 86 -4.26 -7.51 -3.91
CA GLN A 86 -5.65 -7.90 -4.18
C GLN A 86 -5.80 -8.56 -5.56
N ALA A 87 -5.18 -8.02 -6.60
CA ALA A 87 -5.21 -8.59 -7.95
C ALA A 87 -4.63 -10.01 -7.98
N VAL A 88 -3.49 -10.21 -7.32
CA VAL A 88 -2.85 -11.53 -7.24
C VAL A 88 -3.71 -12.50 -6.43
N THR A 89 -4.27 -12.06 -5.30
CA THR A 89 -5.15 -12.89 -4.47
C THR A 89 -6.39 -13.32 -5.26
N MET A 90 -7.00 -12.41 -6.00
CA MET A 90 -8.10 -12.72 -6.90
C MET A 90 -7.71 -13.81 -7.91
N ALA A 91 -6.60 -13.64 -8.61
CA ALA A 91 -6.15 -14.59 -9.61
C ALA A 91 -5.88 -15.99 -9.03
N VAL A 92 -5.28 -16.05 -7.84
CA VAL A 92 -4.99 -17.30 -7.14
C VAL A 92 -6.26 -18.00 -6.67
N LEU A 93 -7.21 -17.27 -6.09
CA LEU A 93 -8.45 -17.84 -5.56
C LEU A 93 -9.44 -18.24 -6.68
N ALA A 94 -9.50 -17.47 -7.75
CA ALA A 94 -10.38 -17.75 -8.88
C ALA A 94 -9.93 -18.97 -9.69
N ARG A 95 -8.65 -19.30 -9.69
CA ARG A 95 -8.04 -20.36 -10.51
C ARG A 95 -8.35 -20.23 -12.01
N ASP A 96 -8.80 -19.09 -12.44
CA ASP A 96 -9.13 -18.76 -13.82
C ASP A 96 -8.37 -17.52 -14.23
N PHE A 97 -7.46 -17.69 -15.18
CA PHE A 97 -6.58 -16.63 -15.66
C PHE A 97 -7.09 -15.97 -16.95
N SER A 98 -8.26 -16.39 -17.46
CA SER A 98 -8.82 -15.88 -18.72
C SER A 98 -9.14 -14.39 -18.64
N LEU A 99 -9.60 -13.91 -17.50
CA LEU A 99 -9.92 -12.51 -17.24
C LEU A 99 -8.76 -11.71 -16.62
N LEU A 100 -7.59 -12.33 -16.45
CA LEU A 100 -6.44 -11.68 -15.81
C LEU A 100 -6.04 -10.35 -16.48
N PRO A 101 -5.95 -10.26 -17.83
CA PRO A 101 -5.60 -8.98 -18.46
C PRO A 101 -6.59 -7.86 -18.16
N LEU A 102 -7.89 -8.16 -18.19
CA LEU A 102 -8.95 -7.20 -17.87
C LEU A 102 -8.90 -6.82 -16.38
N GLY A 103 -8.71 -7.80 -15.51
CA GLY A 103 -8.56 -7.58 -14.07
C GLY A 103 -7.37 -6.68 -13.75
N LEU A 104 -6.21 -6.90 -14.38
CA LEU A 104 -5.03 -6.06 -14.18
C LEU A 104 -5.26 -4.61 -14.60
N ILE A 105 -5.95 -4.39 -15.72
CA ILE A 105 -6.31 -3.03 -16.17
C ILE A 105 -7.24 -2.37 -15.15
N LEU A 106 -8.26 -3.10 -14.69
CA LEU A 106 -9.19 -2.57 -13.69
C LEU A 106 -8.49 -2.25 -12.37
N PHE A 107 -7.65 -3.15 -11.87
CA PHE A 107 -6.88 -2.90 -10.64
C PHE A 107 -5.87 -1.77 -10.79
N ALA A 108 -5.30 -1.57 -11.97
CA ALA A 108 -4.43 -0.43 -12.23
C ALA A 108 -5.19 0.91 -12.08
N VAL A 109 -6.42 0.97 -12.60
CA VAL A 109 -7.29 2.14 -12.43
C VAL A 109 -7.72 2.30 -10.97
N LEU A 110 -8.14 1.22 -10.31
CA LEU A 110 -8.55 1.22 -8.90
C LEU A 110 -7.38 1.52 -7.95
N ALA A 111 -6.13 1.36 -8.38
CA ALA A 111 -4.96 1.71 -7.59
C ALA A 111 -4.77 3.23 -7.46
N LEU A 112 -5.31 4.04 -8.36
CA LEU A 112 -5.11 5.49 -8.34
C LEU A 112 -5.57 6.15 -7.05
N PRO A 113 -6.80 5.96 -6.54
CA PRO A 113 -7.22 6.54 -5.26
C PRO A 113 -6.36 6.12 -4.06
N PRO A 114 -6.03 4.83 -3.84
CA PRO A 114 -5.10 4.44 -2.77
C PRO A 114 -3.70 5.06 -2.90
N MET A 115 -3.17 5.16 -4.12
CA MET A 115 -1.87 5.81 -4.36
C MET A 115 -1.92 7.30 -4.02
N LEU A 116 -2.98 7.99 -4.40
CA LEU A 116 -3.19 9.40 -4.05
C LEU A 116 -3.37 9.59 -2.54
N ALA A 117 -4.12 8.70 -1.88
CA ALA A 117 -4.30 8.71 -0.43
C ALA A 117 -2.99 8.51 0.31
N ALA A 118 -2.15 7.57 -0.13
CA ALA A 118 -0.82 7.36 0.44
C ALA A 118 0.08 8.59 0.26
N THR A 119 0.05 9.21 -0.91
CA THR A 119 0.81 10.44 -1.19
C THR A 119 0.31 11.60 -0.32
N PHE A 120 -1.00 11.70 -0.11
CA PHE A 120 -1.59 12.69 0.79
C PHE A 120 -1.15 12.47 2.25
N GLY A 121 -1.18 11.23 2.72
CA GLY A 121 -0.67 10.86 4.05
C GLY A 121 0.79 11.27 4.23
N ALA A 122 1.63 11.02 3.22
CA ALA A 122 3.03 11.43 3.23
C ALA A 122 3.21 12.96 3.30
N ARG A 123 2.39 13.72 2.60
CA ARG A 123 2.41 15.19 2.66
C ARG A 123 2.04 15.70 4.06
N LEU A 124 1.06 15.09 4.70
CA LEU A 124 0.68 15.44 6.07
C LEU A 124 1.82 15.16 7.05
N ALA A 125 2.50 14.02 6.93
CA ALA A 125 3.64 13.67 7.76
C ALA A 125 4.77 14.69 7.65
N ARG A 126 5.11 15.13 6.43
CA ARG A 126 6.14 16.14 6.17
C ARG A 126 5.78 17.50 6.78
N ARG A 127 4.55 17.96 6.58
CA ARG A 127 4.07 19.24 7.15
C ARG A 127 4.12 19.25 8.68
N ARG A 128 3.89 18.10 9.31
CA ARG A 128 3.97 17.99 10.77
C ARG A 128 5.42 18.03 11.25
N GLY A 129 6.34 17.41 10.54
CA GLY A 129 7.78 17.47 10.80
C GLY A 129 8.32 18.90 10.75
N ASP A 130 7.92 19.68 9.75
CA ASP A 130 8.35 21.07 9.56
C ASP A 130 7.84 22.03 10.66
N ARG A 131 6.74 21.68 11.34
CA ARG A 131 6.19 22.50 12.45
C ARG A 131 6.86 22.27 13.80
N VAL A 132 7.60 21.17 13.93
CA VAL A 132 8.26 20.75 15.18
C VAL A 132 9.74 21.14 15.17
N SER A 133 10.28 21.45 14.02
CA SER A 133 11.63 21.99 13.86
C SER A 133 11.61 23.51 13.85
#